data_02c68fcec2b4e49006e705b437bc9c1a
#
_entry.id   02c68fcec2b4e49006e705b437bc9c1a
#
_cell.length_a   1.000
_cell.length_b   1.000
_cell.length_c   1.000
_cell.angle_alpha   90.00
_cell.angle_beta   90.00
_cell.angle_gamma   90.00
#
_symmetry.space_group_name_H-M   'P 1'
#
loop_
_entity.id
_entity.type
_entity.pdbx_description
1 polymer ?
#
loop_
_entity_poly.entity_id
_entity_poly.type
_entity_poly.pdbx_seq_one_letter_code
_entity_poly.pdbx_strand_id
1 'polypeptide(L)'
;GDCVDEMNKLPQACVDLVFADPPYNLQLEGNLSRPDQSVVDAVDDDWDKFADFATYDAFTRRWLTAARRVMKRDATLVVIGSYHNIFRVGAILQDLGFWILNDIVWRKANPMPNFRGRRFTNAHETMIWAARSADAKSYTFNYEALKAGNEDCQARSDWFLPICTGAERLKDSDG
;
A
#
# COMPACT_ATOMS: atom_id res chain seq x y z
N GLY A 1 -5.20 -9.71 15.02
CA GLY A 1 -4.81 -11.07 14.60
C GLY A 1 -3.91 -11.05 13.37
N ASP A 2 -3.23 -12.15 13.06
CA ASP A 2 -2.43 -12.29 11.82
C ASP A 2 -3.34 -12.30 10.62
N CYS A 3 -3.06 -11.46 9.60
CA CYS A 3 -3.92 -11.29 8.43
C CYS A 3 -4.04 -12.58 7.59
N VAL A 4 -2.99 -13.41 7.55
CA VAL A 4 -3.00 -14.69 6.81
C VAL A 4 -3.91 -15.67 7.51
N ASP A 5 -3.83 -15.75 8.84
CA ASP A 5 -4.69 -16.62 9.63
C ASP A 5 -6.16 -16.22 9.52
N GLU A 6 -6.45 -14.91 9.54
CA GLU A 6 -7.82 -14.41 9.39
C GLU A 6 -8.35 -14.65 7.96
N MET A 7 -7.56 -14.37 6.94
CA MET A 7 -7.97 -14.70 5.57
C MET A 7 -8.20 -16.20 5.37
N ASN A 8 -7.41 -17.05 6.02
CA ASN A 8 -7.56 -18.51 5.89
C ASN A 8 -8.87 -19.05 6.50
N LYS A 9 -9.53 -18.32 7.38
CA LYS A 9 -10.86 -18.65 7.91
C LYS A 9 -11.99 -18.31 6.92
N LEU A 10 -11.73 -17.43 5.94
CA LEU A 10 -12.73 -17.04 4.94
C LEU A 10 -12.91 -18.12 3.88
N PRO A 11 -14.11 -18.24 3.30
CA PRO A 11 -14.34 -19.09 2.13
C PRO A 11 -13.42 -18.70 0.96
N GLN A 12 -13.13 -19.65 0.07
CA GLN A 12 -12.48 -19.36 -1.20
C GLN A 12 -13.39 -18.51 -2.09
N ALA A 13 -12.82 -17.57 -2.85
CA ALA A 13 -13.53 -16.76 -3.84
C ALA A 13 -14.77 -16.02 -3.29
N CYS A 14 -14.62 -15.37 -2.13
CA CYS A 14 -15.69 -14.63 -1.48
C CYS A 14 -15.54 -13.10 -1.49
N VAL A 15 -14.35 -12.58 -1.86
CA VAL A 15 -13.99 -11.17 -1.78
C VAL A 15 -13.93 -10.54 -3.17
N ASP A 16 -14.52 -9.35 -3.34
CA ASP A 16 -14.51 -8.60 -4.59
C ASP A 16 -13.35 -7.62 -4.72
N LEU A 17 -12.89 -7.07 -3.59
CA LEU A 17 -11.77 -6.11 -3.52
C LEU A 17 -10.92 -6.39 -2.29
N VAL A 18 -9.62 -6.39 -2.47
CA VAL A 18 -8.64 -6.32 -1.38
C VAL A 18 -7.93 -4.97 -1.47
N PHE A 19 -7.96 -4.20 -0.37
CA PHE A 19 -7.12 -3.02 -0.20
C PHE A 19 -6.12 -3.31 0.92
N ALA A 20 -4.82 -3.22 0.63
CA ALA A 20 -3.78 -3.62 1.56
C ALA A 20 -2.75 -2.51 1.76
N ASP A 21 -2.45 -2.23 3.02
CA ASP A 21 -1.35 -1.38 3.47
C ASP A 21 -0.40 -2.26 4.32
N PRO A 22 0.47 -3.05 3.66
CA PRO A 22 1.35 -3.98 4.35
C PRO A 22 2.51 -3.26 5.04
N PRO A 23 3.23 -3.93 5.96
CA PRO A 23 4.49 -3.42 6.49
C PRO A 23 5.43 -2.93 5.38
N TYR A 24 6.07 -1.78 5.60
CA TYR A 24 6.95 -1.18 4.58
C TYR A 24 8.39 -1.67 4.67
N ASN A 25 8.73 -2.41 5.73
CA ASN A 25 10.10 -2.81 6.04
C ASN A 25 11.02 -1.58 6.12
N LEU A 26 10.61 -0.62 6.92
CA LEU A 26 11.34 0.62 7.11
C LEU A 26 12.66 0.32 7.80
N GLN A 27 13.75 0.31 7.02
CA GLN A 27 15.11 0.13 7.54
C GLN A 27 15.59 1.46 8.15
N LEU A 28 14.99 1.86 9.26
CA LEU A 28 15.38 3.06 10.00
C LEU A 28 16.47 2.68 11.01
N GLU A 29 17.71 2.99 10.68
CA GLU A 29 18.81 2.92 11.64
C GLU A 29 18.79 4.19 12.53
N GLY A 30 18.46 4.04 13.80
CA GLY A 30 18.59 5.06 14.85
C GLY A 30 17.41 6.02 14.98
N ASN A 31 17.43 6.78 16.08
CA ASN A 31 16.41 7.78 16.41
C ASN A 31 16.39 8.91 15.37
N LEU A 32 15.27 9.12 14.71
CA LEU A 32 15.03 10.30 13.90
C LEU A 32 14.75 11.49 14.81
N SER A 33 15.56 12.53 14.73
CA SER A 33 15.32 13.81 15.42
C SER A 33 14.92 14.88 14.43
N ARG A 34 14.00 15.75 14.85
CA ARG A 34 13.66 16.98 14.11
C ARG A 34 14.80 18.01 14.24
N PRO A 35 14.81 19.06 13.42
CA PRO A 35 15.81 20.14 13.53
C PRO A 35 15.84 20.81 14.91
N ASP A 36 14.73 20.78 15.65
CA ASP A 36 14.59 21.27 17.02
C ASP A 36 15.06 20.27 18.10
N GLN A 37 15.72 19.16 17.69
CA GLN A 37 16.20 18.07 18.53
C GLN A 37 15.10 17.21 19.19
N SER A 38 13.83 17.48 18.93
CA SER A 38 12.75 16.59 19.38
C SER A 38 12.84 15.23 18.65
N VAL A 39 12.64 14.14 19.39
CA VAL A 39 12.62 12.79 18.80
C VAL A 39 11.35 12.66 17.97
N VAL A 40 11.50 12.19 16.73
CA VAL A 40 10.34 11.80 15.93
C VAL A 40 9.94 10.42 16.43
N ASP A 41 8.73 10.32 16.93
CA ASP A 41 8.09 9.03 17.13
C ASP A 41 7.85 8.39 15.76
N ALA A 42 8.88 7.74 15.25
CA ALA A 42 8.79 6.97 14.02
C ALA A 42 8.22 5.60 14.38
N VAL A 43 7.39 5.06 13.52
CA VAL A 43 6.90 3.69 13.65
C VAL A 43 8.12 2.77 13.82
N ASP A 44 8.36 2.33 15.06
CA ASP A 44 9.47 1.46 15.46
C ASP A 44 8.94 0.10 15.94
N ASP A 45 7.77 -0.28 15.44
CA ASP A 45 7.07 -1.49 15.81
C ASP A 45 7.76 -2.73 15.26
N ASP A 46 7.84 -3.77 16.07
CA ASP A 46 8.47 -5.04 15.69
C ASP A 46 7.82 -5.71 14.47
N TRP A 47 6.54 -5.43 14.22
CA TRP A 47 5.82 -5.98 13.06
C TRP A 47 6.28 -5.38 11.70
N ASP A 48 6.92 -4.20 11.68
CA ASP A 48 7.47 -3.58 10.46
C ASP A 48 8.97 -3.84 10.28
N LYS A 49 9.57 -4.65 11.15
CA LYS A 49 10.99 -5.00 11.08
C LYS A 49 11.17 -6.42 10.59
N PHE A 50 11.90 -6.56 9.51
CA PHE A 50 12.29 -7.85 8.97
C PHE A 50 13.82 -7.99 9.02
N ALA A 51 14.30 -9.19 9.36
CA ALA A 51 15.72 -9.47 9.49
C ALA A 51 16.48 -9.23 8.17
N ASP A 52 15.82 -9.54 7.06
CA ASP A 52 16.37 -9.40 5.70
C ASP A 52 15.24 -9.34 4.65
N PHE A 53 15.62 -9.07 3.42
CA PHE A 53 14.67 -9.03 2.30
C PHE A 53 14.08 -10.40 1.96
N ALA A 54 14.77 -11.50 2.22
CA ALA A 54 14.23 -12.84 1.97
C ALA A 54 13.06 -13.14 2.92
N THR A 55 13.19 -12.75 4.17
CA THR A 55 12.12 -12.84 5.19
C THR A 55 10.92 -11.97 4.81
N TYR A 56 11.17 -10.73 4.36
CA TYR A 56 10.12 -9.83 3.88
C TYR A 56 9.39 -10.40 2.65
N ASP A 57 10.12 -10.96 1.70
CA ASP A 57 9.55 -11.58 0.51
C ASP A 57 8.71 -12.81 0.86
N ALA A 58 9.18 -13.63 1.80
CA ALA A 58 8.43 -14.80 2.28
C ALA A 58 7.11 -14.38 2.94
N PHE A 59 7.14 -13.34 3.78
CA PHE A 59 5.94 -12.74 4.37
C PHE A 59 5.00 -12.22 3.27
N THR A 60 5.52 -11.44 2.31
CA THR A 60 4.74 -10.87 1.22
C THR A 60 4.08 -11.94 0.36
N ARG A 61 4.80 -13.02 0.02
CA ARG A 61 4.25 -14.17 -0.72
C ARG A 61 3.13 -14.86 0.06
N ARG A 62 3.28 -15.01 1.37
CA ARG A 62 2.26 -15.67 2.22
C ARG A 62 0.94 -14.91 2.19
N TRP A 63 0.94 -13.61 2.50
CA TRP A 63 -0.30 -12.85 2.56
C TRP A 63 -0.93 -12.62 1.19
N LEU A 64 -0.13 -12.40 0.13
CA LEU A 64 -0.65 -12.27 -1.23
C LEU A 64 -1.27 -13.59 -1.73
N THR A 65 -0.70 -14.73 -1.36
CA THR A 65 -1.28 -16.05 -1.69
C THR A 65 -2.61 -16.24 -0.99
N ALA A 66 -2.71 -15.88 0.30
CA ALA A 66 -3.96 -15.95 1.05
C ALA A 66 -5.01 -14.99 0.48
N ALA A 67 -4.63 -13.76 0.15
CA ALA A 67 -5.49 -12.79 -0.52
C ALA A 67 -6.03 -13.32 -1.86
N ARG A 68 -5.15 -13.85 -2.71
CA ARG A 68 -5.53 -14.42 -4.00
C ARG A 68 -6.51 -15.58 -3.88
N ARG A 69 -6.41 -16.39 -2.82
CA ARG A 69 -7.33 -17.50 -2.54
C ARG A 69 -8.75 -17.01 -2.26
N VAL A 70 -8.89 -15.96 -1.46
CA VAL A 70 -10.20 -15.40 -1.07
C VAL A 70 -10.82 -14.50 -2.14
N MET A 71 -10.02 -13.98 -3.05
CA MET A 71 -10.50 -13.14 -4.16
C MET A 71 -11.34 -13.94 -5.15
N LYS A 72 -12.49 -13.39 -5.57
CA LYS A 72 -13.28 -13.91 -6.68
C LYS A 72 -12.49 -13.85 -7.99
N ARG A 73 -13.00 -14.49 -9.04
CA ARG A 73 -12.35 -14.56 -10.36
C ARG A 73 -12.03 -13.16 -10.91
N ASP A 74 -13.00 -12.25 -10.86
CA ASP A 74 -12.88 -10.89 -11.39
C ASP A 74 -12.63 -9.84 -10.30
N ALA A 75 -12.17 -10.27 -9.13
CA ALA A 75 -11.79 -9.37 -8.05
C ALA A 75 -10.50 -8.63 -8.35
N THR A 76 -10.33 -7.47 -7.72
CA THR A 76 -9.13 -6.66 -7.80
C THR A 76 -8.45 -6.50 -6.45
N LEU A 77 -7.17 -6.17 -6.51
CA LEU A 77 -6.33 -5.87 -5.36
C LEU A 77 -5.70 -4.48 -5.57
N VAL A 78 -5.68 -3.67 -4.52
CA VAL A 78 -4.87 -2.45 -4.44
C VAL A 78 -3.90 -2.61 -3.27
N VAL A 79 -2.62 -2.46 -3.54
CA VAL A 79 -1.57 -2.46 -2.49
C VAL A 79 -0.88 -1.12 -2.49
N ILE A 80 -0.87 -0.43 -1.36
CA ILE A 80 -0.10 0.79 -1.16
C ILE A 80 1.29 0.46 -0.61
N GLY A 81 2.28 1.26 -0.97
CA GLY A 81 3.63 1.16 -0.45
C GLY A 81 4.50 2.34 -0.82
N SER A 82 5.66 2.40 -0.19
CA SER A 82 6.69 3.38 -0.47
C SER A 82 7.83 2.78 -1.30
N TYR A 83 8.83 3.60 -1.62
CA TYR A 83 10.05 3.14 -2.30
C TYR A 83 10.81 2.03 -1.54
N HIS A 84 10.51 1.81 -0.26
CA HIS A 84 11.15 0.75 0.52
C HIS A 84 10.70 -0.64 0.11
N ASN A 85 9.42 -0.81 -0.26
CA ASN A 85 8.80 -2.12 -0.44
C ASN A 85 8.09 -2.32 -1.78
N ILE A 86 7.57 -1.25 -2.41
CA ILE A 86 6.63 -1.39 -3.52
C ILE A 86 7.20 -2.16 -4.73
N PHE A 87 8.49 -2.00 -5.02
CA PHE A 87 9.13 -2.71 -6.13
C PHE A 87 9.20 -4.22 -5.91
N ARG A 88 9.44 -4.65 -4.64
CA ARG A 88 9.44 -6.07 -4.27
C ARG A 88 8.04 -6.64 -4.29
N VAL A 89 7.07 -5.91 -3.75
CA VAL A 89 5.64 -6.28 -3.80
C VAL A 89 5.19 -6.44 -5.24
N GLY A 90 5.54 -5.50 -6.12
CA GLY A 90 5.20 -5.56 -7.55
C GLY A 90 5.76 -6.79 -8.25
N ALA A 91 7.03 -7.12 -8.01
CA ALA A 91 7.65 -8.34 -8.56
C ALA A 91 6.94 -9.61 -8.06
N ILE A 92 6.65 -9.67 -6.75
CA ILE A 92 5.98 -10.83 -6.15
C ILE A 92 4.53 -10.98 -6.65
N LEU A 93 3.81 -9.87 -6.86
CA LEU A 93 2.48 -9.90 -7.49
C LEU A 93 2.53 -10.59 -8.86
N GLN A 94 3.48 -10.21 -9.71
CA GLN A 94 3.66 -10.79 -11.04
C GLN A 94 4.05 -12.28 -10.95
N ASP A 95 4.98 -12.65 -10.07
CA ASP A 95 5.37 -14.04 -9.83
C ASP A 95 4.19 -14.91 -9.39
N LEU A 96 3.26 -14.38 -8.60
CA LEU A 96 2.07 -15.07 -8.15
C LEU A 96 0.93 -15.07 -9.18
N GLY A 97 1.14 -14.48 -10.35
CA GLY A 97 0.19 -14.48 -11.47
C GLY A 97 -0.95 -13.47 -11.33
N PHE A 98 -0.77 -12.41 -10.53
CA PHE A 98 -1.63 -11.25 -10.60
C PHE A 98 -1.38 -10.49 -11.92
N TRP A 99 -2.40 -9.84 -12.43
CA TRP A 99 -2.30 -9.00 -13.62
C TRP A 99 -2.35 -7.52 -13.22
N ILE A 100 -1.22 -6.82 -13.29
CA ILE A 100 -1.15 -5.42 -12.93
C ILE A 100 -1.93 -4.61 -13.99
N LEU A 101 -2.89 -3.82 -13.53
CA LEU A 101 -3.72 -2.94 -14.35
C LEU A 101 -3.11 -1.54 -14.46
N ASN A 102 -2.73 -0.96 -13.31
CA ASN A 102 -2.02 0.32 -13.21
C ASN A 102 -1.12 0.35 -11.98
N ASP A 103 -0.10 1.20 -12.04
CA ASP A 103 0.43 1.89 -10.89
C ASP A 103 -0.33 3.21 -10.68
N ILE A 104 -0.54 3.59 -9.43
CA ILE A 104 -1.19 4.84 -9.06
C ILE A 104 -0.25 5.57 -8.13
N VAL A 105 0.09 6.82 -8.47
CA VAL A 105 0.98 7.66 -7.67
C VAL A 105 0.14 8.62 -6.84
N TRP A 106 0.15 8.42 -5.53
CA TRP A 106 -0.40 9.41 -4.61
C TRP A 106 0.66 10.48 -4.32
N ARG A 107 0.52 11.64 -4.95
CA ARG A 107 1.34 12.82 -4.71
C ARG A 107 0.83 13.56 -3.47
N LYS A 108 1.68 13.66 -2.45
CA LYS A 108 1.35 14.30 -1.18
C LYS A 108 1.36 15.83 -1.34
N ALA A 109 0.27 16.50 -0.99
CA ALA A 109 0.20 17.97 -1.02
C ALA A 109 1.09 18.62 0.06
N ASN A 110 1.33 17.91 1.17
CA ASN A 110 2.07 18.36 2.35
C ASN A 110 3.12 17.33 2.80
N PRO A 111 4.10 16.96 1.94
CA PRO A 111 5.10 15.94 2.28
C PRO A 111 6.02 16.42 3.41
N MET A 112 6.42 15.48 4.27
CA MET A 112 7.42 15.75 5.31
C MET A 112 8.79 16.01 4.67
N PRO A 113 9.49 17.11 5.01
CA PRO A 113 10.80 17.40 4.44
C PRO A 113 11.86 16.36 4.88
N ASN A 114 12.89 16.18 4.05
CA ASN A 114 14.07 15.42 4.45
C ASN A 114 14.97 16.31 5.34
N PHE A 115 14.92 16.09 6.64
CA PHE A 115 15.61 16.95 7.62
C PHE A 115 17.14 16.95 7.50
N ARG A 116 17.74 15.87 6.96
CA ARG A 116 19.20 15.81 6.75
C ARG A 116 19.66 16.43 5.44
N GLY A 117 18.73 16.80 4.54
CA GLY A 117 19.04 17.42 3.25
C GLY A 117 19.93 16.58 2.31
N ARG A 118 19.99 15.25 2.49
CA ARG A 118 20.87 14.35 1.73
C ARG A 118 20.17 13.56 0.63
N ARG A 119 18.85 13.70 0.50
CA ARG A 119 18.02 13.07 -0.52
C ARG A 119 16.75 13.89 -0.72
N PHE A 120 16.01 13.57 -1.77
CA PHE A 120 14.74 14.24 -2.05
C PHE A 120 13.73 14.03 -0.92
N THR A 121 12.83 15.00 -0.77
CA THR A 121 11.62 14.84 0.04
C THR A 121 10.79 13.69 -0.53
N ASN A 122 10.35 12.75 0.33
CA ASN A 122 9.46 11.66 -0.10
C ASN A 122 8.04 12.20 -0.32
N ALA A 123 7.78 12.69 -1.52
CA ALA A 123 6.57 13.43 -1.87
C ALA A 123 5.47 12.56 -2.47
N HIS A 124 5.62 11.24 -2.52
CA HIS A 124 4.58 10.34 -3.03
C HIS A 124 4.65 8.95 -2.39
N GLU A 125 3.53 8.27 -2.44
CA GLU A 125 3.41 6.81 -2.28
C GLU A 125 2.94 6.21 -3.60
N THR A 126 3.18 4.93 -3.78
CA THR A 126 2.73 4.19 -4.96
C THR A 126 1.72 3.14 -4.55
N MET A 127 0.62 3.07 -5.27
CA MET A 127 -0.31 1.94 -5.17
C MET A 127 -0.21 1.10 -6.45
N ILE A 128 -0.24 -0.22 -6.29
CA ILE A 128 -0.37 -1.14 -7.42
C ILE A 128 -1.80 -1.65 -7.44
N TRP A 129 -2.52 -1.38 -8.53
CA TRP A 129 -3.83 -1.95 -8.79
C TRP A 129 -3.70 -3.13 -9.72
N ALA A 130 -4.16 -4.28 -9.28
CA ALA A 130 -4.03 -5.53 -10.02
C ALA A 130 -5.33 -6.34 -10.01
N ALA A 131 -5.60 -7.01 -11.12
CA ALA A 131 -6.60 -8.06 -11.18
C ALA A 131 -6.03 -9.38 -10.65
N ARG A 132 -6.89 -10.28 -10.17
CA ARG A 132 -6.52 -11.59 -9.65
C ARG A 132 -5.69 -12.42 -10.64
N SER A 133 -5.94 -12.27 -11.95
CA SER A 133 -5.20 -12.92 -13.03
C SER A 133 -5.48 -12.22 -14.37
N ALA A 134 -4.72 -12.55 -15.40
CA ALA A 134 -4.97 -12.07 -16.77
C ALA A 134 -6.33 -12.48 -17.36
N ASP A 135 -6.98 -13.49 -16.76
CA ASP A 135 -8.30 -13.98 -17.17
C ASP A 135 -9.46 -13.18 -16.56
N ALA A 136 -9.20 -12.30 -15.62
CA ALA A 136 -10.20 -11.40 -15.07
C ALA A 136 -10.62 -10.37 -16.12
N LYS A 137 -11.87 -10.44 -16.58
CA LYS A 137 -12.39 -9.57 -17.66
C LYS A 137 -13.52 -8.66 -17.24
N SER A 138 -14.13 -8.93 -16.07
CA SER A 138 -15.34 -8.26 -15.59
C SER A 138 -15.10 -7.59 -14.23
N TYR A 139 -13.88 -7.13 -13.94
CA TYR A 139 -13.61 -6.36 -12.72
C TYR A 139 -14.36 -5.02 -12.76
N THR A 140 -14.79 -4.57 -11.61
CA THR A 140 -15.52 -3.31 -11.48
C THR A 140 -14.59 -2.11 -11.67
N PHE A 141 -14.90 -1.25 -12.64
CA PHE A 141 -14.28 0.05 -12.83
C PHE A 141 -15.36 1.05 -13.28
N ASN A 142 -15.73 1.97 -12.41
CA ASN A 142 -16.82 2.91 -12.63
C ASN A 142 -16.36 4.11 -13.47
N TYR A 143 -15.99 3.87 -14.72
CA TYR A 143 -15.38 4.84 -15.62
C TYR A 143 -16.17 6.14 -15.72
N GLU A 144 -17.49 6.05 -16.00
CA GLU A 144 -18.34 7.23 -16.18
C GLU A 144 -18.51 8.03 -14.88
N ALA A 145 -18.61 7.36 -13.73
CA ALA A 145 -18.69 8.03 -12.43
C ALA A 145 -17.38 8.77 -12.08
N LEU A 146 -16.22 8.13 -12.36
CA LEU A 146 -14.92 8.76 -12.17
C LEU A 146 -14.73 9.96 -13.10
N LYS A 147 -15.16 9.84 -14.35
CA LYS A 147 -15.11 10.91 -15.35
C LYS A 147 -15.99 12.10 -14.95
N ALA A 148 -17.21 11.84 -14.52
CA ALA A 148 -18.14 12.87 -14.06
C ALA A 148 -17.61 13.64 -12.82
N GLY A 149 -16.87 12.96 -11.94
CA GLY A 149 -16.17 13.59 -10.80
C GLY A 149 -14.87 14.31 -11.14
N ASN A 150 -14.42 14.28 -12.41
CA ASN A 150 -13.16 14.84 -12.88
C ASN A 150 -13.35 15.75 -14.11
N GLU A 151 -14.27 16.72 -14.02
CA GLU A 151 -14.54 17.70 -15.07
C GLU A 151 -14.82 17.06 -16.46
N ASP A 152 -15.50 15.92 -16.47
CA ASP A 152 -15.80 15.09 -17.64
C ASP A 152 -14.54 14.58 -18.38
N CYS A 153 -13.39 14.58 -17.69
CA CYS A 153 -12.14 14.04 -18.18
C CYS A 153 -11.85 12.67 -17.54
N GLN A 154 -11.17 11.80 -18.27
CA GLN A 154 -10.74 10.50 -17.74
C GLN A 154 -9.88 10.69 -16.49
N ALA A 155 -10.18 9.96 -15.42
CA ALA A 155 -9.37 9.96 -14.20
C ALA A 155 -7.94 9.49 -14.50
N ARG A 156 -6.98 10.15 -13.88
CA ARG A 156 -5.54 9.87 -14.05
C ARG A 156 -5.03 8.98 -12.93
N SER A 157 -3.89 8.35 -13.16
CA SER A 157 -3.20 7.53 -12.16
C SER A 157 -2.26 8.33 -11.24
N ASP A 158 -2.29 9.67 -11.28
CA ASP A 158 -1.56 10.54 -10.36
C ASP A 158 -2.56 11.37 -9.53
N TRP A 159 -2.67 11.04 -8.25
CA TRP A 159 -3.61 11.66 -7.34
C TRP A 159 -2.91 12.68 -6.44
N PHE A 160 -3.42 13.90 -6.38
CA PHE A 160 -2.87 14.95 -5.54
C PHE A 160 -3.76 15.12 -4.29
N LEU A 161 -3.33 14.51 -3.18
CA LEU A 161 -4.08 14.47 -1.92
C LEU A 161 -3.16 14.78 -0.74
N PRO A 162 -3.66 15.46 0.31
CA PRO A 162 -2.89 15.68 1.53
C PRO A 162 -2.70 14.37 2.31
N ILE A 163 -1.65 14.36 3.15
CA ILE A 163 -1.52 13.38 4.23
C ILE A 163 -2.52 13.78 5.33
N CYS A 164 -3.23 12.81 5.89
CA CYS A 164 -4.05 13.03 7.08
C CYS A 164 -3.17 13.43 8.27
N THR A 165 -3.39 14.61 8.83
CA THR A 165 -2.58 15.17 9.92
C THR A 165 -3.44 15.82 11.01
N GLY A 166 -2.87 15.96 12.21
CA GLY A 166 -3.47 16.74 13.30
C GLY A 166 -4.85 16.24 13.71
N ALA A 167 -5.83 17.14 13.74
CA ALA A 167 -7.20 16.88 14.23
C ALA A 167 -8.03 15.95 13.34
N GLU A 168 -7.59 15.68 12.10
CA GLU A 168 -8.25 14.74 11.19
C GLU A 168 -7.97 13.27 11.54
N ARG A 169 -6.91 13.04 12.33
CA ARG A 169 -6.58 11.68 12.78
C ARG A 169 -7.58 11.23 13.85
N LEU A 170 -8.20 10.09 13.62
CA LEU A 170 -8.90 9.39 14.68
C LEU A 170 -7.85 8.90 15.68
N LYS A 171 -8.05 9.27 16.94
CA LYS A 171 -7.25 8.80 18.06
C LYS A 171 -8.12 7.89 18.91
N ASP A 172 -7.55 6.80 19.37
CA ASP A 172 -8.17 5.98 20.40
C ASP A 172 -7.97 6.62 21.80
N SER A 173 -8.45 5.92 22.85
CA SER A 173 -8.36 6.42 24.22
C SER A 173 -6.92 6.58 24.74
N ASP A 174 -5.95 5.98 24.06
CA ASP A 174 -4.54 5.94 24.48
C ASP A 174 -3.66 6.94 23.69
N GLY A 175 -4.23 7.70 22.73
CA GLY A 175 -3.63 8.84 22.03
C GLY A 175 -3.39 8.68 20.55
#